data_53aeeef759b164ad881a99d04c61525b
#
_entry.id   53aeeef759b164ad881a99d04c61525b
#
_cell.length_a   1.000
_cell.length_b   1.000
_cell.length_c   1.000
_cell.angle_alpha   90.00
_cell.angle_beta   90.00
_cell.angle_gamma   90.00
#
_symmetry.space_group_name_H-M   'P 1'
#
loop_
_entity.id
_entity.type
_entity.pdbx_description
1 polymer ?
#
loop_
_entity_poly.entity_id
_entity_poly.type
_entity_poly.pdbx_seq_one_letter_code
_entity_poly.pdbx_strand_id
1 'polypeptide(L)'
;MDIWRFIAKLTRLMNKRRLRALSSLIGLYILIIILSLPHPISASSQVEHNASITPPTIVQVAAKTLPSQIFRRWTHSREEDRAGILVYRPKNYPFPPARGREGLEFRKNGEFIRYQIGPTDRSLAVPGRWSIQNTNKVKVQFLNKSVSSYTLTILECDEKILKVRQTAGGRSQ
;
A
#
# COMPACT_ATOMS: atom_id res chain seq x y z
N MET A 1 39.89 23.70 17.74
CA MET A 1 40.09 23.57 16.30
C MET A 1 39.02 22.62 15.79
N ASP A 2 37.99 23.15 15.09
CA ASP A 2 36.65 22.50 14.93
C ASP A 2 36.63 21.45 13.84
N ILE A 3 36.74 20.21 14.22
CA ILE A 3 36.61 19.02 13.35
C ILE A 3 35.30 19.01 12.59
N TRP A 4 34.21 19.51 13.20
CA TRP A 4 32.90 19.61 12.58
C TRP A 4 32.81 20.54 11.36
N ARG A 5 33.57 21.63 11.36
CA ARG A 5 33.67 22.55 10.21
C ARG A 5 34.43 21.94 9.04
N PHE A 6 35.38 21.05 9.30
CA PHE A 6 36.15 20.36 8.26
C PHE A 6 35.29 19.28 7.57
N ILE A 7 34.51 18.51 8.34
CA ILE A 7 33.60 17.47 7.80
C ILE A 7 32.49 18.10 6.95
N ALA A 8 31.88 19.21 7.40
CA ALA A 8 30.85 19.92 6.62
C ALA A 8 31.39 20.49 5.29
N LYS A 9 32.66 20.87 5.24
CA LYS A 9 33.30 21.37 4.02
C LYS A 9 33.62 20.25 3.03
N LEU A 10 34.02 19.07 3.54
CA LEU A 10 34.28 17.88 2.73
C LEU A 10 33.02 17.31 2.05
N THR A 11 31.92 17.22 2.78
CA THR A 11 30.64 16.72 2.24
C THR A 11 30.09 17.65 1.16
N ARG A 12 30.29 18.98 1.30
CA ARG A 12 29.85 19.96 0.30
C ARG A 12 30.69 19.89 -1.00
N LEU A 13 31.98 19.54 -0.92
CA LEU A 13 32.86 19.38 -2.09
C LEU A 13 32.60 18.06 -2.86
N MET A 14 32.35 16.97 -2.12
CA MET A 14 32.11 15.66 -2.74
C MET A 14 30.81 15.64 -3.55
N ASN A 15 29.78 16.34 -3.09
CA ASN A 15 28.48 16.34 -3.77
C ASN A 15 28.48 17.10 -5.13
N LYS A 16 29.25 18.17 -5.26
CA LYS A 16 29.36 18.94 -6.52
C LYS A 16 30.09 18.21 -7.64
N ARG A 17 31.09 17.36 -7.32
CA ARG A 17 31.83 16.61 -8.33
C ARG A 17 31.05 15.41 -8.87
N ARG A 18 30.23 14.75 -8.04
CA ARG A 18 29.37 13.63 -8.45
C ARG A 18 28.18 14.07 -9.31
N LEU A 19 27.59 15.24 -9.03
CA LEU A 19 26.49 15.80 -9.85
C LEU A 19 26.92 16.19 -11.28
N ARG A 20 28.17 16.65 -11.47
CA ARG A 20 28.67 16.98 -12.83
C ARG A 20 28.99 15.75 -13.68
N ALA A 21 29.41 14.64 -13.05
CA ALA A 21 29.65 13.37 -13.75
C ALA A 21 28.34 12.68 -14.21
N LEU A 22 27.29 12.76 -13.41
CA LEU A 22 25.97 12.20 -13.74
C LEU A 22 25.26 12.95 -14.87
N SER A 23 25.40 14.28 -14.95
CA SER A 23 24.79 15.08 -16.03
C SER A 23 25.41 14.80 -17.40
N SER A 24 26.71 14.50 -17.46
CA SER A 24 27.41 14.16 -18.70
C SER A 24 27.00 12.79 -19.25
N LEU A 25 26.75 11.79 -18.38
CA LEU A 25 26.34 10.43 -18.77
C LEU A 25 24.88 10.39 -19.26
N ILE A 26 23.99 11.20 -18.66
CA ILE A 26 22.59 11.30 -19.08
C ILE A 26 22.47 11.94 -20.47
N GLY A 27 23.29 12.97 -20.77
CA GLY A 27 23.31 13.61 -22.08
C GLY A 27 23.76 12.65 -23.20
N LEU A 28 24.75 11.80 -22.94
CA LEU A 28 25.24 10.80 -23.90
C LEU A 28 24.20 9.70 -24.17
N TYR A 29 23.45 9.28 -23.14
CA TYR A 29 22.43 8.23 -23.25
C TYR A 29 21.21 8.71 -24.09
N ILE A 30 20.79 9.95 -23.92
CA ILE A 30 19.70 10.56 -24.71
C ILE A 30 20.11 10.68 -26.20
N LEU A 31 21.35 11.03 -26.50
CA LEU A 31 21.83 11.14 -27.88
C LEU A 31 21.83 9.79 -28.62
N ILE A 32 22.14 8.68 -27.92
CA ILE A 32 22.13 7.33 -28.49
C ILE A 32 20.69 6.87 -28.80
N ILE A 33 19.72 7.23 -27.98
CA ILE A 33 18.31 6.84 -28.18
C ILE A 33 17.72 7.55 -29.43
N ILE A 34 18.10 8.80 -29.71
CA ILE A 34 17.59 9.56 -30.86
C ILE A 34 18.13 9.00 -32.19
N LEU A 35 19.32 8.40 -32.20
CA LEU A 35 19.93 7.80 -33.40
C LEU A 35 19.38 6.40 -33.75
N SER A 36 18.62 5.77 -32.83
CA SER A 36 18.13 4.39 -32.99
C SER A 36 16.68 4.29 -33.45
N LEU A 37 16.04 5.38 -33.90
CA LEU A 37 14.67 5.33 -34.42
C LEU A 37 14.66 4.75 -35.85
N PRO A 38 13.94 3.64 -36.10
CA PRO A 38 13.79 3.11 -37.44
C PRO A 38 12.96 4.06 -38.31
N HIS A 39 13.44 4.35 -39.51
CA HIS A 39 12.75 5.14 -40.51
C HIS A 39 11.50 4.41 -41.02
N PRO A 40 10.42 5.10 -41.33
CA PRO A 40 9.23 4.46 -41.90
C PRO A 40 9.50 4.04 -43.35
N ILE A 41 9.46 2.75 -43.62
CA ILE A 41 9.44 2.20 -44.97
C ILE A 41 7.97 2.14 -45.43
N SER A 42 7.59 3.01 -46.35
CA SER A 42 6.34 2.89 -47.10
C SER A 42 6.46 1.72 -48.07
N ALA A 43 5.64 0.71 -47.94
CA ALA A 43 5.33 -0.24 -48.99
C ALA A 43 3.85 -0.62 -48.90
N SER A 44 3.10 -0.13 -49.87
CA SER A 44 1.74 -0.58 -50.16
C SER A 44 1.77 -1.96 -50.82
N SER A 45 0.98 -2.88 -50.30
CA SER A 45 0.47 -4.04 -51.05
C SER A 45 -0.82 -4.54 -50.40
N GLN A 46 -1.91 -4.37 -51.12
CA GLN A 46 -3.20 -4.98 -50.86
C GLN A 46 -3.11 -6.49 -51.03
N VAL A 47 -3.54 -7.23 -50.02
CA VAL A 47 -4.09 -8.59 -50.21
C VAL A 47 -5.20 -8.78 -49.18
N GLU A 48 -6.43 -8.78 -49.66
CA GLU A 48 -7.60 -9.23 -48.90
C GLU A 48 -7.47 -10.71 -48.58
N HIS A 49 -7.49 -11.05 -47.28
CA HIS A 49 -7.92 -12.34 -46.80
C HIS A 49 -8.74 -12.16 -45.53
N ASN A 50 -10.04 -12.42 -45.67
CA ASN A 50 -10.98 -12.58 -44.58
C ASN A 50 -10.50 -13.71 -43.64
N ALA A 51 -9.82 -13.32 -42.56
CA ALA A 51 -9.65 -14.14 -41.39
C ALA A 51 -10.31 -13.41 -40.24
N SER A 52 -11.39 -13.95 -39.72
CA SER A 52 -12.09 -13.50 -38.53
C SER A 52 -11.11 -13.57 -37.35
N ILE A 53 -10.35 -12.50 -37.13
CA ILE A 53 -9.45 -12.38 -35.98
C ILE A 53 -10.32 -11.94 -34.82
N THR A 54 -10.77 -12.93 -34.03
CA THR A 54 -11.23 -12.66 -32.65
C THR A 54 -10.12 -11.90 -31.95
N PRO A 55 -10.36 -10.68 -31.44
CA PRO A 55 -9.34 -9.96 -30.69
C PRO A 55 -8.92 -10.83 -29.49
N PRO A 56 -7.61 -10.90 -29.18
CA PRO A 56 -7.17 -11.65 -28.00
C PRO A 56 -7.91 -11.06 -26.80
N THR A 57 -8.69 -11.89 -26.11
CA THR A 57 -9.28 -11.55 -24.82
C THR A 57 -8.12 -11.15 -23.91
N ILE A 58 -7.94 -9.85 -23.71
CA ILE A 58 -7.01 -9.36 -22.71
C ILE A 58 -7.58 -9.85 -21.38
N VAL A 59 -7.02 -10.94 -20.88
CA VAL A 59 -7.26 -11.38 -19.50
C VAL A 59 -6.72 -10.26 -18.63
N GLN A 60 -7.60 -9.34 -18.28
CA GLN A 60 -7.30 -8.26 -17.37
C GLN A 60 -7.04 -8.91 -16.03
N VAL A 61 -5.75 -9.14 -15.74
CA VAL A 61 -5.33 -9.59 -14.41
C VAL A 61 -5.78 -8.49 -13.47
N ALA A 62 -6.91 -8.72 -12.79
CA ALA A 62 -7.46 -7.78 -11.81
C ALA A 62 -6.35 -7.48 -10.81
N ALA A 63 -5.84 -6.25 -10.87
CA ALA A 63 -4.84 -5.80 -9.93
C ALA A 63 -5.40 -6.03 -8.51
N LYS A 64 -4.63 -6.67 -7.64
CA LYS A 64 -5.00 -6.94 -6.24
C LYS A 64 -5.09 -5.61 -5.50
N THR A 65 -6.21 -4.92 -5.62
CA THR A 65 -6.46 -3.64 -4.97
C THR A 65 -7.55 -3.80 -3.93
N LEU A 66 -7.34 -3.15 -2.78
CA LEU A 66 -8.37 -3.05 -1.76
C LEU A 66 -9.43 -2.01 -2.16
N PRO A 67 -10.68 -2.16 -1.71
CA PRO A 67 -11.71 -1.14 -1.87
C PRO A 67 -11.23 0.20 -1.34
N SER A 68 -11.48 1.29 -2.05
CA SER A 68 -11.03 2.64 -1.64
C SER A 68 -11.60 3.07 -0.29
N GLN A 69 -12.78 2.58 0.06
CA GLN A 69 -13.50 2.84 1.31
C GLN A 69 -12.75 2.33 2.54
N ILE A 70 -11.84 1.36 2.39
CA ILE A 70 -11.07 0.81 3.52
C ILE A 70 -10.09 1.84 4.11
N PHE A 71 -9.63 2.82 3.31
CA PHE A 71 -8.59 3.78 3.70
C PHE A 71 -9.14 4.88 4.60
N ARG A 72 -9.54 4.50 5.80
CA ARG A 72 -10.04 5.38 6.86
C ARG A 72 -9.88 4.73 8.22
N ARG A 73 -10.20 5.49 9.27
CA ARG A 73 -10.35 4.96 10.61
C ARG A 73 -11.71 4.28 10.77
N TRP A 74 -11.66 3.05 11.25
CA TRP A 74 -12.78 2.19 11.58
C TRP A 74 -12.83 1.95 13.07
N THR A 75 -14.01 1.98 13.67
CA THR A 75 -14.25 1.74 15.09
C THR A 75 -14.99 0.42 15.26
N HIS A 76 -14.54 -0.42 16.17
CA HIS A 76 -15.11 -1.75 16.41
C HIS A 76 -16.51 -1.66 17.01
N SER A 77 -17.46 -2.32 16.39
CA SER A 77 -18.87 -2.46 16.83
C SER A 77 -19.08 -3.86 17.37
N ARG A 78 -18.61 -4.10 18.61
CA ARG A 78 -18.64 -5.44 19.26
C ARG A 78 -20.06 -6.01 19.35
N GLU A 79 -21.06 -5.16 19.42
CA GLU A 79 -22.46 -5.52 19.50
C GLU A 79 -22.96 -6.21 18.23
N GLU A 80 -22.28 -5.97 17.11
CA GLU A 80 -22.61 -6.53 15.79
C GLU A 80 -21.78 -7.76 15.43
N ASP A 81 -20.80 -8.13 16.25
CA ASP A 81 -19.95 -9.32 15.98
C ASP A 81 -20.78 -10.60 15.95
N ARG A 82 -20.48 -11.47 14.98
CA ARG A 82 -21.16 -12.78 14.82
C ARG A 82 -20.21 -13.83 14.27
N ALA A 83 -20.21 -15.02 14.86
CA ALA A 83 -19.53 -16.20 14.33
C ALA A 83 -18.06 -15.97 13.91
N GLY A 84 -17.29 -15.21 14.73
CA GLY A 84 -15.90 -14.88 14.47
C GLY A 84 -15.67 -13.82 13.36
N ILE A 85 -16.74 -13.15 12.96
CA ILE A 85 -16.70 -11.97 12.10
C ILE A 85 -16.72 -10.74 13.00
N LEU A 86 -15.70 -9.89 12.85
CA LEU A 86 -15.59 -8.62 13.53
C LEU A 86 -16.19 -7.53 12.66
N VAL A 87 -17.05 -6.73 13.25
CA VAL A 87 -17.76 -5.65 12.57
C VAL A 87 -17.19 -4.30 12.99
N TYR A 88 -16.89 -3.48 12.01
CA TYR A 88 -16.37 -2.13 12.21
C TYR A 88 -17.27 -1.13 11.52
N ARG A 89 -17.43 0.03 12.15
CA ARG A 89 -18.21 1.17 11.66
C ARG A 89 -17.32 2.41 11.52
N PRO A 90 -17.68 3.37 10.66
CA PRO A 90 -16.96 4.65 10.59
C PRO A 90 -16.94 5.36 11.95
N LYS A 91 -15.94 6.20 12.19
CA LYS A 91 -15.76 6.92 13.46
C LYS A 91 -17.01 7.74 13.88
N ASN A 92 -17.79 8.24 12.93
CA ASN A 92 -18.99 9.06 13.14
C ASN A 92 -20.28 8.26 13.27
N TYR A 93 -20.22 6.94 13.34
CA TYR A 93 -21.38 6.08 13.58
C TYR A 93 -21.95 6.33 15.00
N PRO A 94 -23.28 6.38 15.18
CA PRO A 94 -23.93 6.59 16.48
C PRO A 94 -23.86 5.32 17.34
N PHE A 95 -22.70 5.08 17.93
CA PHE A 95 -22.50 3.93 18.81
C PHE A 95 -23.29 4.05 20.11
N PRO A 96 -23.75 2.93 20.69
CA PRO A 96 -24.21 2.93 22.07
C PRO A 96 -23.08 3.35 23.04
N PRO A 97 -23.41 3.88 24.23
CA PRO A 97 -22.41 4.28 25.20
C PRO A 97 -21.45 3.13 25.56
N ALA A 98 -20.15 3.42 25.58
CA ALA A 98 -19.12 2.48 25.99
C ALA A 98 -17.94 3.25 26.57
N ARG A 99 -17.19 2.64 27.53
CA ARG A 99 -15.98 3.25 28.13
C ARG A 99 -14.87 3.50 27.13
N GLY A 100 -14.80 2.69 26.08
CA GLY A 100 -13.84 2.84 25.00
C GLY A 100 -14.13 1.83 23.90
N ARG A 101 -13.64 2.13 22.69
CA ARG A 101 -13.76 1.22 21.55
C ARG A 101 -12.41 1.04 20.88
N GLU A 102 -12.10 -0.17 20.56
CA GLU A 102 -10.97 -0.49 19.70
C GLU A 102 -11.25 -0.01 18.26
N GLY A 103 -10.21 0.01 17.47
CA GLY A 103 -10.37 0.38 16.08
C GLY A 103 -9.14 0.02 15.25
N LEU A 104 -9.26 0.26 13.97
CA LEU A 104 -8.17 0.10 13.02
C LEU A 104 -8.22 1.20 11.96
N GLU A 105 -7.09 1.48 11.36
CA GLU A 105 -6.95 2.44 10.29
C GLU A 105 -6.00 1.90 9.23
N PHE A 106 -6.47 1.87 7.98
CA PHE A 106 -5.64 1.61 6.83
C PHE A 106 -5.28 2.93 6.15
N ARG A 107 -4.01 3.10 5.82
CA ARG A 107 -3.51 4.24 5.04
C ARG A 107 -2.99 3.78 3.68
N LYS A 108 -3.18 4.60 2.67
CA LYS A 108 -2.78 4.27 1.29
C LYS A 108 -1.28 4.02 1.13
N ASN A 109 -0.45 4.57 2.01
CA ASN A 109 1.01 4.41 2.02
C ASN A 109 1.49 3.07 2.64
N GLY A 110 0.58 2.11 2.90
CA GLY A 110 0.90 0.83 3.52
C GLY A 110 1.01 0.85 5.05
N GLU A 111 0.76 2.01 5.68
CA GLU A 111 0.69 2.09 7.14
C GLU A 111 -0.62 1.51 7.66
N PHE A 112 -0.53 0.91 8.85
CA PHE A 112 -1.66 0.38 9.60
C PHE A 112 -1.59 0.87 11.04
N ILE A 113 -2.72 1.27 11.61
CA ILE A 113 -2.79 1.63 13.02
C ILE A 113 -3.90 0.80 13.66
N ARG A 114 -3.56 0.08 14.73
CA ARG A 114 -4.53 -0.53 15.63
C ARG A 114 -4.75 0.39 16.82
N TYR A 115 -5.98 0.73 17.08
CA TYR A 115 -6.37 1.48 18.27
C TYR A 115 -6.87 0.51 19.33
N GLN A 116 -6.16 0.48 20.47
CA GLN A 116 -6.50 -0.35 21.64
C GLN A 116 -7.01 0.54 22.76
N ILE A 117 -7.74 -0.07 23.69
CA ILE A 117 -8.11 0.59 24.94
C ILE A 117 -6.94 0.45 25.90
N GLY A 118 -6.37 1.57 26.31
CA GLY A 118 -5.29 1.63 27.29
C GLY A 118 -5.80 1.49 28.73
N PRO A 119 -4.89 1.41 29.72
CA PRO A 119 -5.24 1.21 31.14
C PRO A 119 -6.15 2.30 31.72
N THR A 120 -6.16 3.49 31.14
CA THR A 120 -6.97 4.64 31.59
C THR A 120 -8.12 4.93 30.64
N ASP A 121 -8.65 3.94 29.95
CA ASP A 121 -9.70 4.04 28.92
C ASP A 121 -9.32 4.98 27.75
N ARG A 122 -8.08 5.43 27.67
CA ARG A 122 -7.57 6.23 26.55
C ARG A 122 -7.23 5.34 25.37
N SER A 123 -7.49 5.83 24.17
CA SER A 123 -7.12 5.13 22.95
C SER A 123 -5.59 5.11 22.79
N LEU A 124 -5.00 3.92 22.72
CA LEU A 124 -3.57 3.69 22.47
C LEU A 124 -3.38 3.28 21.01
N ALA A 125 -2.60 4.05 20.26
CA ALA A 125 -2.28 3.74 18.87
C ALA A 125 -1.08 2.79 18.79
N VAL A 126 -1.26 1.66 18.14
CA VAL A 126 -0.21 0.66 17.88
C VAL A 126 0.08 0.65 16.40
N PRO A 127 1.23 1.21 15.96
CA PRO A 127 1.57 1.32 14.56
C PRO A 127 2.04 -0.01 13.98
N GLY A 128 1.72 -0.22 12.71
CA GLY A 128 2.09 -1.39 11.92
C GLY A 128 2.11 -1.08 10.44
N ARG A 129 2.22 -2.14 9.66
CA ARG A 129 2.13 -2.10 8.20
C ARG A 129 1.17 -3.16 7.72
N TRP A 130 0.53 -2.88 6.61
CA TRP A 130 -0.31 -3.85 5.93
C TRP A 130 0.25 -4.16 4.53
N SER A 131 -0.03 -5.38 4.08
CA SER A 131 0.29 -5.83 2.72
C SER A 131 -0.79 -6.78 2.20
N ILE A 132 -1.08 -6.70 0.90
CA ILE A 132 -2.07 -7.56 0.26
C ILE A 132 -1.46 -8.95 0.05
N GLN A 133 -2.11 -9.99 0.56
CA GLN A 133 -1.76 -11.38 0.26
C GLN A 133 -2.56 -11.92 -0.93
N ASN A 134 -3.87 -11.67 -0.92
CA ASN A 134 -4.82 -12.05 -1.97
C ASN A 134 -5.85 -10.94 -2.15
N THR A 135 -6.80 -11.11 -3.07
CA THR A 135 -7.84 -10.14 -3.40
C THR A 135 -8.58 -9.58 -2.17
N ASN A 136 -8.81 -10.42 -1.16
CA ASN A 136 -9.53 -10.04 0.06
C ASN A 136 -8.76 -10.33 1.35
N LYS A 137 -7.47 -10.72 1.28
CA LYS A 137 -6.65 -11.02 2.45
C LYS A 137 -5.52 -10.02 2.61
N VAL A 138 -5.42 -9.44 3.79
CA VAL A 138 -4.41 -8.45 4.16
C VAL A 138 -3.62 -8.96 5.35
N LYS A 139 -2.31 -9.05 5.21
CA LYS A 139 -1.39 -9.32 6.32
C LYS A 139 -1.09 -8.02 7.05
N VAL A 140 -1.23 -8.04 8.37
CA VAL A 140 -0.86 -6.93 9.26
C VAL A 140 0.33 -7.34 10.09
N GLN A 141 1.36 -6.49 10.10
CA GLN A 141 2.58 -6.66 10.88
C GLN A 141 2.81 -5.39 11.71
N PHE A 142 3.05 -5.54 13.01
CA PHE A 142 3.32 -4.41 13.89
C PHE A 142 4.80 -4.07 13.92
N LEU A 143 5.12 -2.80 14.14
CA LEU A 143 6.49 -2.34 14.30
C LEU A 143 7.10 -2.90 15.60
N ASN A 144 6.30 -2.99 16.65
CA ASN A 144 6.68 -3.69 17.88
C ASN A 144 6.58 -5.21 17.67
N LYS A 145 7.72 -5.91 17.66
CA LYS A 145 7.82 -7.36 17.47
C LYS A 145 7.15 -8.18 18.56
N SER A 146 6.90 -7.59 19.75
CA SER A 146 6.14 -8.24 20.82
C SER A 146 4.65 -8.39 20.52
N VAL A 147 4.14 -7.64 19.53
CA VAL A 147 2.75 -7.74 19.09
C VAL A 147 2.67 -8.70 17.91
N SER A 148 1.93 -9.80 18.10
CA SER A 148 1.77 -10.81 17.04
C SER A 148 1.11 -10.25 15.80
N SER A 149 1.68 -10.59 14.65
CA SER A 149 1.07 -10.31 13.34
C SER A 149 -0.21 -11.14 13.15
N TYR A 150 -1.10 -10.69 12.27
CA TYR A 150 -2.30 -11.43 11.91
C TYR A 150 -2.71 -11.14 10.46
N THR A 151 -3.61 -11.96 9.96
CA THR A 151 -4.25 -11.77 8.65
C THR A 151 -5.71 -11.38 8.83
N LEU A 152 -6.13 -10.36 8.11
CA LEU A 152 -7.54 -9.97 7.98
C LEU A 152 -8.07 -10.47 6.64
N THR A 153 -9.13 -11.26 6.68
CA THR A 153 -9.94 -11.57 5.49
C THR A 153 -11.08 -10.57 5.44
N ILE A 154 -11.11 -9.73 4.42
CA ILE A 154 -12.15 -8.73 4.20
C ILE A 154 -13.34 -9.45 3.58
N LEU A 155 -14.48 -9.42 4.27
CA LEU A 155 -15.72 -10.06 3.86
C LEU A 155 -16.66 -9.04 3.20
N GLU A 156 -16.67 -7.82 3.72
CA GLU A 156 -17.49 -6.71 3.25
C GLU A 156 -16.78 -5.39 3.56
N CYS A 157 -16.78 -4.45 2.65
CA CYS A 157 -16.23 -3.13 2.87
C CYS A 157 -16.93 -2.10 1.98
N ASP A 158 -17.72 -1.23 2.60
CA ASP A 158 -18.36 -0.09 1.97
C ASP A 158 -18.17 1.19 2.81
N GLU A 159 -18.96 2.21 2.58
CA GLU A 159 -18.88 3.48 3.32
C GLU A 159 -19.38 3.39 4.76
N LYS A 160 -20.22 2.41 5.08
CA LYS A 160 -20.95 2.28 6.35
C LYS A 160 -20.48 1.12 7.21
N ILE A 161 -19.82 0.11 6.62
CA ILE A 161 -19.44 -1.10 7.33
C ILE A 161 -18.16 -1.70 6.77
N LEU A 162 -17.37 -2.27 7.67
CA LEU A 162 -16.24 -3.16 7.34
C LEU A 162 -16.41 -4.44 8.17
N LYS A 163 -16.60 -5.57 7.50
CA LYS A 163 -16.63 -6.90 8.13
C LYS A 163 -15.37 -7.66 7.80
N VAL A 164 -14.69 -8.15 8.81
CA VAL A 164 -13.47 -8.92 8.64
C VAL A 164 -13.45 -10.17 9.50
N ARG A 165 -12.71 -11.18 9.06
CA ARG A 165 -12.31 -12.30 9.90
C ARG A 165 -10.82 -12.20 10.17
N GLN A 166 -10.45 -12.23 11.46
CA GLN A 166 -9.06 -12.21 11.87
C GLN A 166 -8.56 -13.64 12.07
N THR A 167 -7.39 -13.92 11.50
CA THR A 167 -6.68 -15.20 11.71
C THR A 167 -5.28 -14.88 12.24
N ALA A 168 -4.82 -15.59 13.24
CA ALA A 168 -3.46 -15.43 13.76
C ALA A 168 -2.44 -15.59 12.62
N GLY A 169 -1.48 -14.71 12.53
CA GLY A 169 -0.36 -14.85 11.61
C GLY A 169 0.53 -15.99 12.09
N GLY A 170 0.80 -16.98 11.23
CA GLY A 170 1.85 -17.96 11.53
C GLY A 170 3.17 -17.21 11.79
N ARG A 171 3.91 -17.63 12.81
CA ARG A 171 5.29 -17.19 12.98
C ARG A 171 6.06 -17.61 11.74
N SER A 172 6.59 -16.67 10.99
CA SER A 172 7.65 -16.97 10.03
C SER A 172 8.85 -17.44 10.86
N GLN A 173 9.20 -18.70 10.75
CA GLN A 173 10.46 -19.25 11.25
C GLN A 173 11.60 -18.63 10.47
#